data_9fdc539e15a04f4b2f847e22e424a269
#
_entry.id   9fdc539e15a04f4b2f847e22e424a269
#
_cell.length_a   1.000
_cell.length_b   1.000
_cell.length_c   1.000
_cell.angle_alpha   90.00
_cell.angle_beta   90.00
_cell.angle_gamma   90.00
#
_symmetry.space_group_name_H-M   'P 1'
#
loop_
_entity.id
_entity.type
_entity.pdbx_description
1 polymer ?
#
loop_
_entity_poly.entity_id
_entity_poly.type
_entity_poly.pdbx_seq_one_letter_code
_entity_poly.pdbx_strand_id
1 'polypeptide(L)'
;MTLLALLTLMQAMPLVPVPVPAAPPIARSPIDWAALPPLPYRRTPQPTTAMVNFVVTELRRNECPRPMPVKGRTQLQVDVAVLIGEDDLVRATIPRAIGCPTVEQYGAGLVVSFARGNLMPHFVNEGGWYRASLRFDWTE
;
A
#
# COMPACT_ATOMS: atom_id res chain seq x y z
N MET A 1 72.83 -13.63 -33.43
CA MET A 1 72.16 -12.78 -32.45
C MET A 1 70.68 -13.09 -32.51
N THR A 2 70.18 -13.94 -31.62
CA THR A 2 68.82 -14.45 -31.58
C THR A 2 68.12 -13.80 -30.41
N LEU A 3 67.12 -12.89 -30.67
CA LEU A 3 66.32 -12.27 -29.68
C LEU A 3 65.16 -13.26 -29.29
N LEU A 4 65.17 -13.75 -28.03
CA LEU A 4 64.09 -14.48 -27.45
C LEU A 4 63.03 -13.45 -26.95
N ALA A 5 61.84 -13.47 -27.55
CA ALA A 5 60.72 -12.74 -27.07
C ALA A 5 60.02 -13.59 -26.01
N LEU A 6 60.01 -13.15 -24.72
CA LEU A 6 59.22 -13.71 -23.66
C LEU A 6 57.78 -13.18 -23.78
N LEU A 7 56.85 -14.06 -24.14
CA LEU A 7 55.41 -13.79 -24.06
C LEU A 7 54.94 -14.13 -22.64
N THR A 8 54.66 -13.11 -21.84
CA THR A 8 54.01 -13.27 -20.54
C THR A 8 52.50 -13.44 -20.74
N LEU A 9 52.00 -14.65 -20.49
CA LEU A 9 50.57 -14.94 -20.46
C LEU A 9 49.97 -14.40 -19.14
N MET A 10 49.22 -13.29 -19.24
CA MET A 10 48.36 -12.82 -18.15
C MET A 10 47.13 -13.73 -18.07
N GLN A 11 47.09 -14.62 -17.09
CA GLN A 11 45.92 -15.42 -16.78
C GLN A 11 44.89 -14.55 -16.01
N ALA A 12 43.79 -14.19 -16.67
CA ALA A 12 42.65 -13.58 -16.03
C ALA A 12 41.95 -14.63 -15.14
N MET A 13 41.99 -14.43 -13.83
CA MET A 13 41.22 -15.26 -12.89
C MET A 13 39.74 -14.94 -13.05
N PRO A 14 38.82 -15.94 -13.24
CA PRO A 14 37.42 -15.71 -13.25
C PRO A 14 36.94 -15.32 -11.84
N LEU A 15 36.32 -14.14 -11.73
CA LEU A 15 35.60 -13.72 -10.53
C LEU A 15 34.39 -14.67 -10.29
N VAL A 16 34.50 -15.55 -9.31
CA VAL A 16 33.39 -16.38 -8.87
C VAL A 16 32.40 -15.47 -8.11
N PRO A 17 31.16 -15.32 -8.58
CA PRO A 17 30.17 -14.54 -7.84
C PRO A 17 29.89 -15.20 -6.49
N VAL A 18 30.16 -14.48 -5.39
CA VAL A 18 29.80 -14.89 -4.05
C VAL A 18 28.28 -14.89 -3.93
N PRO A 19 27.61 -16.00 -3.59
CA PRO A 19 26.17 -15.99 -3.40
C PRO A 19 25.84 -15.08 -2.22
N VAL A 20 25.08 -14.01 -2.50
CA VAL A 20 24.52 -13.13 -1.47
C VAL A 20 23.48 -13.97 -0.70
N PRO A 21 23.65 -14.16 0.62
CA PRO A 21 22.63 -14.87 1.39
C PRO A 21 21.31 -14.11 1.27
N ALA A 22 20.25 -14.84 0.84
CA ALA A 22 18.91 -14.29 0.81
C ALA A 22 18.54 -13.82 2.22
N ALA A 23 18.16 -12.54 2.36
CA ALA A 23 17.67 -12.03 3.64
C ALA A 23 16.49 -12.89 4.08
N PRO A 24 16.42 -13.32 5.37
CA PRO A 24 15.30 -14.09 5.86
C PRO A 24 14.00 -13.31 5.60
N PRO A 25 12.91 -13.97 5.18
CA PRO A 25 11.64 -13.32 5.00
C PRO A 25 11.26 -12.67 6.32
N ILE A 26 11.15 -11.34 6.34
CA ILE A 26 10.64 -10.61 7.51
C ILE A 26 9.18 -11.05 7.63
N ALA A 27 8.90 -11.95 8.56
CA ALA A 27 7.54 -12.32 8.91
C ALA A 27 6.87 -11.05 9.48
N ARG A 28 6.12 -10.33 8.64
CA ARG A 28 5.30 -9.22 9.09
C ARG A 28 4.21 -9.81 9.94
N SER A 29 4.19 -9.48 11.23
CA SER A 29 3.07 -9.82 12.10
C SER A 29 1.78 -9.30 11.46
N PRO A 30 0.70 -10.09 11.46
CA PRO A 30 -0.58 -9.64 10.91
C PRO A 30 -1.03 -8.36 11.64
N ILE A 31 -1.57 -7.40 10.88
CA ILE A 31 -2.09 -6.15 11.44
C ILE A 31 -3.34 -6.48 12.26
N ASP A 32 -3.36 -6.06 13.51
CA ASP A 32 -4.59 -6.07 14.32
C ASP A 32 -5.44 -4.84 13.95
N TRP A 33 -6.33 -5.03 13.00
CA TRP A 33 -7.20 -3.98 12.46
C TRP A 33 -8.13 -3.39 13.52
N ALA A 34 -8.53 -4.17 14.51
CA ALA A 34 -9.41 -3.72 15.58
C ALA A 34 -8.69 -2.80 16.57
N ALA A 35 -7.38 -3.00 16.75
CA ALA A 35 -6.56 -2.21 17.66
C ALA A 35 -6.12 -0.86 17.07
N LEU A 36 -6.21 -0.67 15.74
CA LEU A 36 -5.85 0.58 15.10
C LEU A 36 -6.87 1.67 15.40
N PRO A 37 -6.47 2.81 16.00
CA PRO A 37 -7.37 3.95 16.18
C PRO A 37 -7.72 4.56 14.82
N PRO A 38 -8.90 5.21 14.69
CA PRO A 38 -9.29 5.85 13.45
C PRO A 38 -8.36 7.01 13.11
N LEU A 39 -8.09 7.20 11.81
CA LEU A 39 -7.29 8.32 11.33
C LEU A 39 -8.02 9.63 11.65
N PRO A 40 -7.37 10.59 12.38
CA PRO A 40 -8.05 11.78 12.90
C PRO A 40 -8.19 12.86 11.83
N TYR A 41 -9.11 12.66 10.90
CA TYR A 41 -9.45 13.69 9.91
C TYR A 41 -10.12 14.90 10.57
N ARG A 42 -9.79 16.10 10.11
CA ARG A 42 -10.54 17.34 10.44
C ARG A 42 -11.95 17.31 9.83
N ARG A 43 -12.04 16.80 8.61
CA ARG A 43 -13.30 16.58 7.89
C ARG A 43 -13.26 15.18 7.30
N THR A 44 -14.21 14.35 7.70
CA THR A 44 -14.33 12.99 7.17
C THR A 44 -14.48 13.06 5.66
N PRO A 45 -13.55 12.48 4.90
CA PRO A 45 -13.63 12.52 3.44
C PRO A 45 -14.78 11.64 2.93
N GLN A 46 -15.39 12.07 1.85
CA GLN A 46 -16.42 11.32 1.15
C GLN A 46 -15.95 11.03 -0.28
N PRO A 47 -15.95 9.78 -0.73
CA PRO A 47 -15.68 9.47 -2.13
C PRO A 47 -16.66 10.17 -3.06
N THR A 48 -16.14 10.76 -4.13
CA THR A 48 -16.96 11.36 -5.18
C THR A 48 -17.62 10.30 -6.06
N THR A 49 -18.64 10.68 -6.82
CA THR A 49 -19.27 9.79 -7.81
C THR A 49 -18.25 9.20 -8.79
N ALA A 50 -17.28 10.02 -9.23
CA ALA A 50 -16.23 9.54 -10.13
C ALA A 50 -15.34 8.46 -9.48
N MET A 51 -15.01 8.61 -8.21
CA MET A 51 -14.24 7.60 -7.44
C MET A 51 -15.04 6.32 -7.28
N VAL A 52 -16.32 6.40 -6.97
CA VAL A 52 -17.21 5.24 -6.88
C VAL A 52 -17.30 4.52 -8.23
N ASN A 53 -17.51 5.26 -9.32
CA ASN A 53 -17.58 4.69 -10.67
C ASN A 53 -16.29 3.97 -11.07
N PHE A 54 -15.14 4.53 -10.70
CA PHE A 54 -13.84 3.88 -10.92
C PHE A 54 -13.79 2.53 -10.19
N VAL A 55 -14.12 2.51 -8.89
CA VAL A 55 -14.13 1.27 -8.08
C VAL A 55 -15.07 0.22 -8.68
N VAL A 56 -16.29 0.60 -9.03
CA VAL A 56 -17.27 -0.32 -9.66
C VAL A 56 -16.74 -0.88 -10.97
N THR A 57 -16.10 -0.06 -11.79
CA THR A 57 -15.50 -0.50 -13.06
C THR A 57 -14.36 -1.49 -12.84
N GLU A 58 -13.48 -1.21 -11.87
CA GLU A 58 -12.34 -2.08 -11.57
C GLU A 58 -12.78 -3.42 -10.94
N LEU A 59 -13.81 -3.41 -10.09
CA LEU A 59 -14.39 -4.63 -9.54
C LEU A 59 -14.93 -5.55 -10.65
N ARG A 60 -15.58 -4.96 -11.67
CA ARG A 60 -16.10 -5.72 -12.81
C ARG A 60 -15.00 -6.22 -13.73
N ARG A 61 -14.05 -5.33 -14.07
CA ARG A 61 -12.93 -5.65 -14.99
C ARG A 61 -12.07 -6.79 -14.48
N ASN A 62 -11.80 -6.82 -13.19
CA ASN A 62 -10.90 -7.79 -12.56
C ASN A 62 -11.66 -8.97 -11.93
N GLU A 63 -12.98 -9.08 -12.15
CA GLU A 63 -13.83 -10.14 -11.59
C GLU A 63 -13.65 -10.28 -10.07
N CYS A 64 -13.48 -9.14 -9.38
CA CYS A 64 -13.24 -9.10 -7.95
C CYS A 64 -14.48 -9.50 -7.15
N PRO A 65 -14.31 -10.05 -5.93
CA PRO A 65 -15.42 -10.27 -5.01
C PRO A 65 -16.19 -8.96 -4.75
N ARG A 66 -17.52 -9.01 -4.83
CA ARG A 66 -18.38 -7.87 -4.55
C ARG A 66 -19.28 -8.17 -3.36
N PRO A 67 -19.53 -7.19 -2.48
CA PRO A 67 -20.51 -7.36 -1.42
C PRO A 67 -21.91 -7.61 -2.02
N MET A 68 -22.72 -8.36 -1.28
CA MET A 68 -24.10 -8.57 -1.66
C MET A 68 -24.90 -7.27 -1.49
N PRO A 69 -25.72 -6.88 -2.48
CA PRO A 69 -26.58 -5.71 -2.34
C PRO A 69 -27.62 -5.90 -1.24
N VAL A 70 -27.85 -4.84 -0.49
CA VAL A 70 -28.91 -4.78 0.53
C VAL A 70 -29.91 -3.72 0.10
N LYS A 71 -31.16 -4.11 -0.15
CA LYS A 71 -32.23 -3.22 -0.64
C LYS A 71 -31.82 -2.43 -1.89
N GLY A 72 -31.15 -3.11 -2.84
CA GLY A 72 -30.70 -2.52 -4.11
C GLY A 72 -29.47 -1.60 -4.01
N ARG A 73 -28.83 -1.53 -2.85
CA ARG A 73 -27.60 -0.76 -2.64
C ARG A 73 -26.45 -1.68 -2.31
N THR A 74 -25.33 -1.48 -2.95
CA THR A 74 -24.08 -2.17 -2.66
C THR A 74 -23.15 -1.21 -1.94
N GLN A 75 -22.50 -1.68 -0.88
CA GLN A 75 -21.55 -0.93 -0.09
C GLN A 75 -20.26 -1.71 0.03
N LEU A 76 -19.15 -1.10 -0.38
CA LEU A 76 -17.81 -1.65 -0.21
C LEU A 76 -17.03 -0.78 0.76
N GLN A 77 -16.44 -1.40 1.78
CA GLN A 77 -15.50 -0.74 2.68
C GLN A 77 -14.07 -1.20 2.37
N VAL A 78 -13.18 -0.24 2.24
CA VAL A 78 -11.74 -0.45 2.11
C VAL A 78 -11.05 0.17 3.31
N ASP A 79 -10.43 -0.67 4.13
CA ASP A 79 -9.64 -0.22 5.27
C ASP A 79 -8.16 -0.12 4.86
N VAL A 80 -7.49 0.92 5.34
CA VAL A 80 -6.08 1.18 5.09
C VAL A 80 -5.39 1.49 6.41
N ALA A 81 -4.35 0.74 6.74
CA ALA A 81 -3.46 1.11 7.84
C ALA A 81 -2.52 2.21 7.37
N VAL A 82 -2.41 3.27 8.14
CA VAL A 82 -1.70 4.50 7.78
C VAL A 82 -0.69 4.83 8.86
N LEU A 83 0.57 4.97 8.48
CA LEU A 83 1.62 5.48 9.36
C LEU A 83 1.73 6.99 9.18
N ILE A 84 1.57 7.72 10.27
CA ILE A 84 1.72 9.18 10.31
C ILE A 84 3.03 9.50 11.03
N GLY A 85 3.85 10.37 10.41
CA GLY A 85 5.08 10.87 11.00
C GLY A 85 4.84 12.03 11.98
N GLU A 86 5.89 12.46 12.66
CA GLU A 86 5.87 13.58 13.62
C GLU A 86 5.47 14.92 12.98
N ASP A 87 5.60 15.02 11.66
CA ASP A 87 5.23 16.18 10.85
C ASP A 87 3.78 16.12 10.31
N ASP A 88 2.95 15.24 10.85
CA ASP A 88 1.56 14.98 10.43
C ASP A 88 1.42 14.55 8.95
N LEU A 89 2.49 14.01 8.36
CA LEU A 89 2.48 13.50 7.00
C LEU A 89 2.36 11.98 6.96
N VAL A 90 1.68 11.47 5.95
CA VAL A 90 1.59 10.03 5.68
C VAL A 90 2.96 9.50 5.27
N ARG A 91 3.47 8.52 5.99
CA ARG A 91 4.76 7.87 5.75
C ARG A 91 4.61 6.52 5.05
N ALA A 92 3.55 5.79 5.35
CA ALA A 92 3.27 4.50 4.75
C ALA A 92 1.77 4.20 4.78
N THR A 93 1.32 3.38 3.85
CA THR A 93 -0.04 2.86 3.79
C THR A 93 -0.01 1.36 3.50
N ILE A 94 -0.87 0.61 4.17
CA ILE A 94 -1.06 -0.82 3.94
C ILE A 94 -2.56 -1.05 3.79
N PRO A 95 -3.07 -1.28 2.58
CA PRO A 95 -4.48 -1.59 2.39
C PRO A 95 -4.79 -2.99 2.92
N ARG A 96 -5.98 -3.14 3.50
CA ARG A 96 -6.50 -4.44 3.89
C ARG A 96 -6.90 -5.22 2.63
N ALA A 97 -6.51 -6.49 2.57
CA ALA A 97 -6.84 -7.35 1.44
C ALA A 97 -8.36 -7.59 1.36
N ILE A 98 -8.95 -7.32 0.21
CA ILE A 98 -10.36 -7.56 -0.12
C ILE A 98 -10.52 -8.48 -1.35
N GLY A 99 -9.41 -9.02 -1.85
CA GLY A 99 -9.37 -9.84 -3.07
C GLY A 99 -9.39 -9.03 -4.37
N CYS A 100 -9.08 -7.73 -4.31
CA CYS A 100 -9.04 -6.84 -5.46
C CYS A 100 -7.87 -5.85 -5.36
N PRO A 101 -6.64 -6.25 -5.73
CA PRO A 101 -5.44 -5.44 -5.55
C PRO A 101 -5.53 -4.04 -6.15
N THR A 102 -6.17 -3.89 -7.30
CA THR A 102 -6.35 -2.58 -7.96
C THR A 102 -7.17 -1.62 -7.09
N VAL A 103 -8.27 -2.09 -6.52
CA VAL A 103 -9.13 -1.29 -5.63
C VAL A 103 -8.44 -1.02 -4.30
N GLU A 104 -7.72 -2.00 -3.77
CA GLU A 104 -6.92 -1.85 -2.55
C GLU A 104 -5.88 -0.73 -2.69
N GLN A 105 -5.10 -0.75 -3.78
CA GLN A 105 -4.08 0.27 -4.05
C GLN A 105 -4.70 1.64 -4.34
N TYR A 106 -5.83 1.67 -5.05
CA TYR A 106 -6.57 2.91 -5.28
C TYR A 106 -7.05 3.53 -3.96
N GLY A 107 -7.61 2.72 -3.07
CA GLY A 107 -8.02 3.14 -1.72
C GLY A 107 -6.87 3.72 -0.91
N ALA A 108 -5.70 3.06 -0.93
CA ALA A 108 -4.50 3.56 -0.27
C ALA A 108 -4.07 4.93 -0.83
N GLY A 109 -4.11 5.13 -2.14
CA GLY A 109 -3.82 6.40 -2.79
C GLY A 109 -4.82 7.51 -2.41
N LEU A 110 -6.10 7.18 -2.34
CA LEU A 110 -7.14 8.13 -1.90
C LEU A 110 -6.93 8.57 -0.46
N VAL A 111 -6.56 7.65 0.43
CA VAL A 111 -6.26 7.99 1.84
C VAL A 111 -5.12 9.00 1.92
N VAL A 112 -4.03 8.80 1.17
CA VAL A 112 -2.92 9.77 1.11
C VAL A 112 -3.40 11.14 0.66
N SER A 113 -4.23 11.17 -0.39
CA SER A 113 -4.80 12.42 -0.92
C SER A 113 -5.73 13.11 0.08
N PHE A 114 -6.62 12.38 0.72
CA PHE A 114 -7.57 12.91 1.69
C PHE A 114 -6.92 13.38 3.00
N ALA A 115 -5.82 12.75 3.40
CA ALA A 115 -5.08 13.11 4.61
C ALA A 115 -4.32 14.43 4.45
N ARG A 116 -3.97 14.81 3.22
CA ARG A 116 -3.17 16.01 2.97
C ARG A 116 -3.87 17.28 3.45
N GLY A 117 -3.27 17.94 4.47
CA GLY A 117 -3.82 19.15 5.08
C GLY A 117 -5.16 18.95 5.79
N ASN A 118 -5.57 17.71 6.06
CA ASN A 118 -6.86 17.37 6.63
C ASN A 118 -6.76 16.53 7.92
N LEU A 119 -5.59 16.48 8.56
CA LEU A 119 -5.42 15.78 9.82
C LEU A 119 -5.44 16.77 10.99
N MET A 120 -5.96 16.34 12.13
CA MET A 120 -5.85 17.09 13.38
C MET A 120 -4.40 17.08 13.84
N PRO A 121 -3.83 18.25 14.20
CA PRO A 121 -2.45 18.33 14.68
C PRO A 121 -2.30 17.61 16.02
N HIS A 122 -1.10 17.07 16.27
CA HIS A 122 -0.69 16.48 17.56
C HIS A 122 -1.45 15.22 18.01
N PHE A 123 -2.12 14.53 17.12
CA PHE A 123 -2.67 13.21 17.39
C PHE A 123 -1.62 12.11 17.11
N VAL A 124 -0.43 12.25 17.69
CA VAL A 124 0.59 11.21 17.59
C VAL A 124 0.24 10.11 18.57
N ASN A 125 -0.31 9.02 18.07
CA ASN A 125 -0.39 7.76 18.80
C ASN A 125 1.02 7.18 18.96
N GLU A 126 1.32 6.57 20.09
CA GLU A 126 2.54 5.77 20.24
C GLU A 126 2.59 4.71 19.14
N GLY A 127 3.57 4.81 18.23
CA GLY A 127 3.69 3.95 17.04
C GLY A 127 3.15 4.54 15.74
N GLY A 128 2.37 5.64 15.77
CA GLY A 128 1.95 6.41 14.60
C GLY A 128 1.03 5.71 13.61
N TRP A 129 0.50 4.50 13.92
CA TRP A 129 -0.38 3.75 13.05
C TRP A 129 -1.84 4.00 13.35
N TYR A 130 -2.62 4.23 12.30
CA TYR A 130 -4.06 4.53 12.32
C TYR A 130 -4.79 3.68 11.29
N ARG A 131 -6.11 3.61 11.39
CA ARG A 131 -6.98 3.02 10.39
C ARG A 131 -7.79 4.12 9.69
N ALA A 132 -7.67 4.18 8.37
CA ALA A 132 -8.57 4.93 7.51
C ALA A 132 -9.55 3.96 6.87
N SER A 133 -10.84 4.27 6.92
CA SER A 133 -11.89 3.47 6.29
C SER A 133 -12.57 4.28 5.21
N LEU A 134 -12.53 3.79 3.98
CA LEU A 134 -13.23 4.37 2.84
C LEU A 134 -14.47 3.55 2.55
N ARG A 135 -15.59 4.24 2.33
CA ARG A 135 -16.86 3.59 2.00
C ARG A 135 -17.32 4.05 0.63
N PHE A 136 -17.53 3.08 -0.24
CA PHE A 136 -18.06 3.29 -1.59
C PHE A 136 -19.47 2.72 -1.64
N ASP A 137 -20.44 3.56 -2.00
CA ASP A 137 -21.86 3.19 -2.07
C ASP A 137 -22.36 3.41 -3.49
N TRP A 138 -23.09 2.43 -4.05
CA TRP A 138 -23.76 2.56 -5.34
C TRP A 138 -25.04 1.75 -5.40
N THR A 139 -25.88 2.07 -6.37
CA THR A 139 -27.07 1.30 -6.72
C THR A 139 -26.79 0.43 -7.94
N GLU A 140 -27.33 -0.79 -7.94
CA GLU A 140 -27.25 -1.70 -9.09
C GLU A 140 -28.12 -1.19 -10.25
#